data_58cdb338a0f632ce348ecb601526f6b4
#
_entry.id   58cdb338a0f632ce348ecb601526f6b4
#
_cell.length_a   1.000
_cell.length_b   1.000
_cell.length_c   1.000
_cell.angle_alpha   90.00
_cell.angle_beta   90.00
_cell.angle_gamma   90.00
#
_symmetry.space_group_name_H-M   'P 1'
#
loop_
_entity.id
_entity.type
_entity.pdbx_description
1 polymer ?
#
loop_
_entity_poly.entity_id
_entity_poly.type
_entity_poly.pdbx_seq_one_letter_code
_entity_poly.pdbx_strand_id
1 'polypeptide(L)' 'MLGRISVNPRGFGFLNYDGDKTAFIAPPDLNPFLDGDMVRARVVAAENGRFNASDLALEQRTRGE' A
#
# COMPACT_ATOMS: atom_id res chain seq x y z
N MET A 1 -0.29 4.74 -9.04
CA MET A 1 0.81 3.79 -8.86
C MET A 1 0.27 2.42 -8.52
N LEU A 2 0.80 1.42 -9.17
CA LEU A 2 0.44 0.04 -8.88
C LEU A 2 1.51 -0.58 -8.00
N GLY A 3 1.10 -1.22 -6.91
CA GLY A 3 2.06 -1.81 -6.00
C GLY A 3 1.44 -2.92 -5.19
N ARG A 4 2.28 -3.55 -4.38
CA ARG A 4 1.86 -4.65 -3.53
C ARG A 4 1.86 -4.22 -2.09
N ILE A 5 0.83 -4.60 -1.35
CA ILE A 5 0.69 -4.24 0.05
C ILE A 5 1.50 -5.17 0.92
N SER A 6 2.21 -4.58 1.87
CA SER A 6 2.91 -5.31 2.92
C SER A 6 2.34 -4.85 4.25
N VAL A 7 1.71 -5.75 4.98
CA VAL A 7 1.05 -5.43 6.24
C VAL A 7 2.01 -5.62 7.40
N ASN A 8 2.09 -4.61 8.25
CA ASN A 8 2.92 -4.66 9.45
C ASN A 8 2.08 -5.13 10.61
N PRO A 9 2.62 -5.98 11.50
CA PRO A 9 1.87 -6.46 12.66
C PRO A 9 1.36 -5.36 13.57
N ARG A 10 1.92 -4.17 13.48
CA ARG A 10 1.48 -3.06 14.32
C ARG A 10 0.20 -2.41 13.82
N GLY A 11 -0.33 -2.85 12.68
CA GLY A 11 -1.59 -2.34 12.19
C GLY A 11 -1.53 -1.37 11.04
N PHE A 12 -0.34 -1.05 10.56
CA PHE A 12 -0.20 -0.20 9.37
C PHE A 12 0.45 -1.01 8.25
N GLY A 13 0.55 -0.41 7.09
CA GLY A 13 1.12 -1.12 5.96
C GLY A 13 1.95 -0.22 5.07
N PHE A 14 2.58 -0.85 4.11
CA PHE A 14 3.37 -0.16 3.10
C PHE A 14 2.97 -0.64 1.73
N LEU A 15 3.00 0.28 0.78
CA LEU A 15 2.82 -0.05 -0.62
C LEU A 15 4.21 -0.15 -1.25
N ASN A 16 4.54 -1.35 -1.71
CA ASN A 16 5.81 -1.57 -2.40
C ASN A 16 5.59 -1.36 -3.89
N TYR A 17 6.20 -0.33 -4.42
CA TYR A 17 6.06 0.02 -5.82
C TYR A 17 7.42 0.37 -6.41
N ASP A 18 7.50 0.30 -7.72
CA ASP A 18 8.71 0.68 -8.45
C ASP A 18 9.96 -0.01 -7.90
N GLY A 19 9.85 -1.30 -7.65
CA GLY A 19 10.99 -2.09 -7.19
C GLY A 19 11.20 -2.00 -5.70
N ASP A 20 12.02 -1.06 -5.27
CA ASP A 20 12.39 -0.97 -3.86
C ASP A 20 11.82 0.25 -3.15
N LYS A 21 10.89 0.95 -3.78
CA LYS A 21 10.28 2.11 -3.17
C LYS A 21 9.04 1.71 -2.39
N THR A 22 8.81 2.40 -1.29
CA THR A 22 7.66 2.13 -0.44
C THR A 22 6.94 3.41 -0.07
N ALA A 23 5.62 3.30 0.11
CA ALA A 23 4.80 4.40 0.59
C ALA A 23 3.99 3.91 1.79
N PHE A 24 3.80 4.78 2.77
CA PHE A 24 3.09 4.44 3.99
C PHE A 24 1.58 4.37 3.73
N ILE A 25 0.93 3.36 4.29
CA ILE A 25 -0.52 3.21 4.23
C ILE A 25 -1.05 3.30 5.65
N ALA A 26 -1.89 4.29 5.91
CA ALA A 26 -2.49 4.48 7.23
C ALA A 26 -3.49 3.35 7.52
N PRO A 27 -3.67 2.98 8.79
CA PRO A 27 -4.57 1.89 9.14
C PRO A 27 -5.98 1.97 8.55
N PRO A 28 -6.65 3.12 8.56
CA PRO A 28 -7.99 3.16 7.97
C PRO A 28 -8.01 2.82 6.49
N ASP A 29 -6.98 3.21 5.76
CA ASP A 29 -6.90 2.91 4.34
C ASP A 29 -6.50 1.47 4.09
N LEU A 30 -5.80 0.87 5.03
CA LEU A 30 -5.30 -0.49 4.88
C LEU A 30 -6.36 -1.54 5.18
N ASN A 31 -7.35 -1.21 6.00
CA ASN A 31 -8.30 -2.18 6.53
C ASN A 31 -8.94 -3.11 5.50
N PRO A 32 -9.38 -2.60 4.34
CA PRO A 32 -10.02 -3.51 3.38
C PRO A 32 -9.06 -4.40 2.60
N PHE A 33 -7.77 -4.26 2.84
CA PHE A 33 -6.77 -4.97 2.04
C PHE A 33 -6.01 -5.98 2.86
N LEU A 34 -5.43 -6.96 2.18
CA LEU A 34 -4.65 -8.03 2.82
C LEU A 34 -3.20 -7.95 2.37
N ASP A 35 -2.34 -8.56 3.17
CA ASP A 35 -0.94 -8.64 2.84
C ASP A 35 -0.77 -9.35 1.50
N GLY A 36 -0.01 -8.73 0.61
CA GLY A 36 0.24 -9.29 -0.71
C GLY A 36 -0.73 -8.86 -1.79
N ASP A 37 -1.76 -8.10 -1.44
CA ASP A 37 -2.71 -7.62 -2.43
C ASP A 37 -2.04 -6.62 -3.36
N MET A 38 -2.38 -6.69 -4.64
CA MET A 38 -1.96 -5.69 -5.61
C MET A 38 -3.01 -4.60 -5.66
N VAL A 39 -2.58 -3.38 -5.45
CA VAL A 39 -3.51 -2.25 -5.43
C VAL A 39 -2.96 -1.11 -6.28
N ARG A 40 -3.87 -0.30 -6.74
CA ARG A 40 -3.53 0.96 -7.39
C ARG A 40 -3.76 2.07 -6.39
N ALA A 41 -2.81 2.94 -6.23
CA ALA A 41 -2.89 3.99 -5.24
C ALA A 41 -2.26 5.27 -5.76
N ARG A 42 -2.64 6.37 -5.14
CA ARG A 42 -2.00 7.64 -5.37
C ARG A 42 -0.88 7.80 -4.35
N VAL A 43 0.32 8.03 -4.83
CA VAL A 43 1.47 8.22 -3.96
C VAL A 43 1.77 9.70 -3.91
N VAL A 44 1.80 10.24 -2.70
CA VAL A 44 1.98 11.67 -2.48
C VAL A 44 3.21 11.84 -1.59
N ALA A 45 4.06 12.80 -1.95
CA ALA A 45 5.23 13.10 -1.14
C ALA A 45 4.80 13.73 0.17
N ALA A 46 5.36 13.23 1.25
CA ALA A 46 5.14 13.78 2.58
C ALA A 46 6.40 14.49 3.02
N GLU A 47 6.35 15.05 4.23
CA GLU A 47 7.53 15.69 4.78
C GLU A 47 8.64 14.67 5.03
N ASN A 48 9.87 15.15 5.10
CA ASN A 48 11.04 14.32 5.41
C ASN A 48 11.36 13.30 4.33
N GLY A 49 10.97 13.57 3.09
CA GLY A 49 11.30 12.66 1.99
C GLY A 49 10.53 11.37 1.99
N ARG A 50 9.47 11.28 2.75
CA ARG A 50 8.63 10.09 2.79
C ARG A 50 7.49 10.21 1.80
N PHE A 51 6.84 9.10 1.56
CA PHE A 51 5.69 9.05 0.66
C PHE A 51 4.54 8.36 1.35
N ASN A 52 3.33 8.85 1.08
CA ASN A 52 2.09 8.26 1.58
C ASN A 52 1.26 7.76 0.43
N ALA A 53 0.62 6.61 0.61
CA ALA A 53 -0.32 6.08 -0.37
C ALA A 53 -1.74 6.40 0.06
N SER A 54 -2.57 6.81 -0.90
CA SER A 54 -3.97 7.13 -0.63
C SER A 54 -4.81 6.69 -1.82
N ASP A 55 -6.13 6.74 -1.66
CA ASP A 55 -7.07 6.37 -2.73
C ASP A 55 -6.76 4.97 -3.26
N LEU A 56 -6.58 4.02 -2.35
CA LEU A 56 -6.24 2.67 -2.73
C LEU A 56 -7.43 1.95 -3.35
N ALA A 57 -7.17 1.23 -4.42
CA ALA A 57 -8.17 0.41 -5.08
C ALA A 57 -7.57 -0.95 -5.38
N LEU A 58 -8.30 -2.00 -5.05
CA LEU A 58 -7.80 -3.35 -5.27
C LEU A 58 -7.70 -3.62 -6.75
N GLU A 59 -6.51 -3.98 -7.19
CA GLU A 59 -6.28 -4.31 -8.59
C GLU A 59 -6.31 -5.81 -8.79
N GLN A 60 -5.64 -6.54 -7.91
CA GLN A 60 -5.61 -7.99 -8.01
C GLN A 60 -5.28 -8.56 -6.64
N ARG A 61 -6.02 -9.61 -6.27
CA ARG A 61 -5.75 -10.31 -5.02
C ARG A 61 -4.94 -11.56 -5.31
N THR A 62 -3.84 -11.72 -4.60
CA THR A 62 -2.92 -12.82 -4.84
C THR A 62 -3.54 -14.16 -4.52
N ARG A 63 -4.39 -14.20 -3.55
CA ARG A 63 -5.09 -15.42 -3.24
C ARG A 63 -6.27 -15.52 -4.11
N GLY A 64 -6.21 -16.27 -5.13
CA GLY A 64 -7.30 -16.35 -6.08
C GLY A 64 -8.41 -17.20 -5.58
N GLU A 65 -9.14 -17.03 -4.79
CA GLU A 65 -10.15 -17.99 -4.46
C GLU A 65 -11.45 -17.57 -4.68
#